data_1cc4e11c443b095811d32f7decaf93fe
#
_entry.id   1cc4e11c443b095811d32f7decaf93fe
#
_cell.length_a   1.000
_cell.length_b   1.000
_cell.length_c   1.000
_cell.angle_alpha   90.00
_cell.angle_beta   90.00
_cell.angle_gamma   90.00
#
_symmetry.space_group_name_H-M   'P 1'
#
loop_
_entity.id
_entity.type
_entity.pdbx_description
1 polymer ?
#
loop_
_entity_poly.entity_id
_entity_poly.type
_entity_poly.pdbx_seq_one_letter_code
_entity_poly.pdbx_strand_id
1 'polypeptide(L)'
;MTTIRLPNNWIPRDYQLPAWRYMQNGGKHCEIVWHRRSGKDELGLHWTAVAAFQRVAQYWYMLPEYNQARKAIWDAINPHTGKKRIDEAFPIELRDSTRNDEMKIIFKNGSSFQAVGSDDPSKLVGSPPAGIVYSEWALSNPATRAYLRPILMENGGWQIFNTTPRGRNHAYTTLEAAKKNPDAFAQVLDATETGVFTRGQLETELQNYIADFGEDYGRSKFEQEYLCSFDAANLGAILARQITISERKGLITDEIEFDPHGQPIQISADLGRRDTATWWFWQPCIGGYNIIDYDSGFGIDAEEWCERLNKRLSKYKLANSRDALGVIWLPHDARTKTFSAKESAIEIFLRAFGQKKVDITPMTSIADRINAARVVLPRVKFNATNCKIGLDGLRAWSYAYNDVTKTFGSNPLHDWASHDGDGFSYGCQIMQMASPPPPPIEEMKGLFVGKTDVSLNELWKETKTKSNNRI
;
A
#
# COMPACT_ATOMS: atom_id res chain seq x y z
N MET A 1 -17.52 39.15 7.49
CA MET A 1 -16.54 38.03 7.32
C MET A 1 -15.20 38.54 7.83
N THR A 2 -14.58 37.84 8.76
CA THR A 2 -13.25 38.18 9.26
C THR A 2 -12.21 37.74 8.24
N THR A 3 -11.42 38.71 7.73
CA THR A 3 -10.32 38.36 6.81
C THR A 3 -9.12 37.87 7.62
N ILE A 4 -8.73 36.64 7.43
CA ILE A 4 -7.52 36.06 8.04
C ILE A 4 -6.36 36.27 7.06
N ARG A 5 -5.31 37.00 7.46
CA ARG A 5 -4.09 37.12 6.67
C ARG A 5 -3.16 35.98 7.05
N LEU A 6 -2.76 35.18 6.04
CA LEU A 6 -1.84 34.09 6.25
C LEU A 6 -0.43 34.56 6.60
N PRO A 7 0.34 33.80 7.39
CA PRO A 7 1.72 34.11 7.70
C PRO A 7 2.57 34.33 6.42
N ASN A 8 3.49 35.29 6.49
CA ASN A 8 4.37 35.69 5.38
C ASN A 8 3.64 36.04 4.07
N ASN A 9 2.37 36.48 4.15
CA ASN A 9 1.53 36.79 2.99
C ASN A 9 1.43 35.65 1.96
N TRP A 10 1.52 34.41 2.43
CA TRP A 10 1.36 33.25 1.55
C TRP A 10 -0.03 33.26 0.89
N ILE A 11 -0.05 32.99 -0.41
CA ILE A 11 -1.28 32.91 -1.22
C ILE A 11 -1.26 31.57 -1.97
N PRO A 12 -2.38 30.83 -2.00
CA PRO A 12 -2.50 29.66 -2.87
C PRO A 12 -2.28 30.06 -4.33
N ARG A 13 -1.55 29.25 -5.07
CA ARG A 13 -1.42 29.41 -6.52
C ARG A 13 -2.76 29.12 -7.21
N ASP A 14 -2.98 29.66 -8.39
CA ASP A 14 -4.27 29.56 -9.10
C ASP A 14 -4.80 28.11 -9.17
N TYR A 15 -3.96 27.16 -9.49
CA TYR A 15 -4.34 25.74 -9.56
C TYR A 15 -4.61 25.10 -8.18
N GLN A 16 -4.14 25.72 -7.09
CA GLN A 16 -4.41 25.28 -5.72
C GLN A 16 -5.73 25.84 -5.17
N LEU A 17 -6.23 26.91 -5.77
CA LEU A 17 -7.45 27.58 -5.32
C LEU A 17 -8.69 26.68 -5.22
N PRO A 18 -8.96 25.76 -6.12
CA PRO A 18 -10.12 24.86 -5.99
C PRO A 18 -10.09 24.05 -4.70
N ALA A 19 -8.95 23.39 -4.38
CA ALA A 19 -8.77 22.63 -3.15
C ALA A 19 -8.85 23.54 -1.91
N TRP A 20 -8.21 24.70 -1.97
CA TRP A 20 -8.25 25.67 -0.89
C TRP A 20 -9.66 26.17 -0.58
N ARG A 21 -10.42 26.54 -1.62
CA ARG A 21 -11.81 27.00 -1.47
C ARG A 21 -12.73 25.89 -0.94
N TYR A 22 -12.55 24.66 -1.39
CA TYR A 22 -13.28 23.53 -0.84
C TYR A 22 -13.07 23.41 0.68
N MET A 23 -11.82 23.49 1.15
CA MET A 23 -11.52 23.45 2.58
C MET A 23 -12.08 24.68 3.33
N GLN A 24 -11.97 25.89 2.76
CA GLN A 24 -12.53 27.12 3.33
C GLN A 24 -14.06 27.05 3.52
N ASN A 25 -14.75 26.35 2.63
CA ASN A 25 -16.21 26.15 2.69
C ASN A 25 -16.64 25.01 3.62
N GLY A 26 -15.71 24.51 4.47
CA GLY A 26 -16.01 23.48 5.45
C GLY A 26 -15.84 22.05 4.93
N GLY A 27 -15.14 21.87 3.83
CA GLY A 27 -14.81 20.56 3.26
C GLY A 27 -14.11 19.64 4.27
N LYS A 28 -14.48 18.36 4.25
CA LYS A 28 -14.01 17.35 5.20
C LYS A 28 -13.06 16.32 4.61
N HIS A 29 -13.11 16.13 3.30
CA HIS A 29 -12.29 15.13 2.61
C HIS A 29 -11.73 15.72 1.31
N CYS A 30 -10.45 16.05 1.31
CA CYS A 30 -9.75 16.60 0.16
C CYS A 30 -8.67 15.61 -0.29
N GLU A 31 -8.75 15.15 -1.54
CA GLU A 31 -7.81 14.22 -2.17
C GLU A 31 -7.11 14.91 -3.33
N ILE A 32 -5.80 15.16 -3.20
CA ILE A 32 -5.00 15.83 -4.22
C ILE A 32 -3.83 14.95 -4.68
N VAL A 33 -3.86 14.56 -5.94
CA VAL A 33 -2.79 13.84 -6.61
C VAL A 33 -2.12 14.80 -7.58
N TRP A 34 -1.09 15.46 -7.12
CA TRP A 34 -0.39 16.50 -7.88
C TRP A 34 1.06 16.11 -8.12
N HIS A 35 1.58 16.58 -9.24
CA HIS A 35 2.95 16.31 -9.65
C HIS A 35 3.99 16.76 -8.62
N ARG A 36 5.22 16.28 -8.77
CA ARG A 36 6.35 16.69 -7.94
C ARG A 36 6.58 18.20 -8.02
N ARG A 37 6.87 18.86 -6.90
CA ARG A 37 7.11 20.31 -6.79
C ARG A 37 5.87 21.20 -7.01
N SER A 38 4.69 20.69 -7.05
CA SER A 38 3.43 21.45 -7.15
C SER A 38 3.09 22.30 -5.91
N GLY A 39 3.83 22.14 -4.81
CA GLY A 39 3.53 22.85 -3.55
C GLY A 39 2.35 22.27 -2.78
N LYS A 40 2.05 20.97 -2.94
CA LYS A 40 0.99 20.29 -2.21
C LYS A 40 1.17 20.33 -0.69
N ASP A 41 2.41 20.24 -0.20
CA ASP A 41 2.70 20.35 1.23
C ASP A 41 2.52 21.79 1.76
N GLU A 42 2.85 22.80 0.97
CA GLU A 42 2.62 24.20 1.35
C GLU A 42 1.13 24.48 1.57
N LEU A 43 0.29 23.94 0.66
CA LEU A 43 -1.16 24.04 0.83
C LEU A 43 -1.61 23.38 2.15
N GLY A 44 -1.13 22.16 2.44
CA GLY A 44 -1.50 21.44 3.65
C GLY A 44 -1.04 22.14 4.94
N LEU A 45 0.21 22.66 4.97
CA LEU A 45 0.74 23.40 6.12
C LEU A 45 -0.03 24.70 6.39
N HIS A 46 -0.25 25.50 5.35
CA HIS A 46 -0.94 26.79 5.50
C HIS A 46 -2.43 26.62 5.78
N TRP A 47 -3.06 25.55 5.23
CA TRP A 47 -4.41 25.19 5.65
C TRP A 47 -4.48 24.82 7.13
N THR A 48 -3.51 24.02 7.60
CA THR A 48 -3.45 23.66 9.03
C THR A 48 -3.27 24.89 9.91
N ALA A 49 -2.49 25.89 9.47
CA ALA A 49 -2.36 27.16 10.18
C ALA A 49 -3.72 27.87 10.33
N VAL A 50 -4.49 27.96 9.25
CA VAL A 50 -5.84 28.55 9.29
C VAL A 50 -6.75 27.76 10.23
N ALA A 51 -6.80 26.43 10.08
CA ALA A 51 -7.66 25.58 10.88
C ALA A 51 -7.35 25.64 12.38
N ALA A 52 -6.07 25.72 12.77
CA ALA A 52 -5.63 25.83 14.16
C ALA A 52 -6.12 27.13 14.84
N PHE A 53 -6.36 28.20 14.07
CA PHE A 53 -6.91 29.48 14.60
C PHE A 53 -8.43 29.59 14.42
N GLN A 54 -9.05 28.74 13.58
CA GLN A 54 -10.51 28.68 13.47
C GLN A 54 -11.14 27.82 14.56
N ARG A 55 -10.47 26.74 14.98
CA ARG A 55 -10.93 25.83 16.02
C ARG A 55 -9.78 25.39 16.91
N VAL A 56 -9.90 25.57 18.21
CA VAL A 56 -8.92 25.09 19.19
C VAL A 56 -8.97 23.57 19.24
N ALA A 57 -7.92 22.92 18.72
CA ALA A 57 -7.80 21.47 18.65
C ALA A 57 -6.36 21.02 18.32
N GLN A 58 -6.17 19.72 18.22
CA GLN A 58 -4.93 19.13 17.73
C GLN A 58 -5.01 18.92 16.22
N TYR A 59 -3.89 19.17 15.51
CA TYR A 59 -3.76 19.03 14.08
C TYR A 59 -2.48 18.27 13.76
N TRP A 60 -2.60 17.24 12.90
CA TRP A 60 -1.47 16.41 12.54
C TRP A 60 -1.09 16.59 11.08
N TYR A 61 0.24 16.55 10.88
CA TYR A 61 0.85 16.43 9.56
C TYR A 61 1.59 15.10 9.49
N MET A 62 1.04 14.14 8.76
CA MET A 62 1.50 12.76 8.75
C MET A 62 2.28 12.49 7.47
N LEU A 63 3.46 11.87 7.62
CA LEU A 63 4.27 11.30 6.53
C LEU A 63 4.39 9.78 6.70
N PRO A 64 4.88 9.06 5.68
CA PRO A 64 5.09 7.62 5.77
C PRO A 64 5.91 7.21 7.00
N GLU A 65 7.03 7.89 7.25
CA GLU A 65 7.94 7.62 8.36
C GLU A 65 8.16 8.87 9.23
N TYR A 66 8.37 8.65 10.54
CA TYR A 66 8.68 9.72 11.49
C TYR A 66 9.94 10.52 11.11
N ASN A 67 10.98 9.84 10.63
CA ASN A 67 12.21 10.50 10.19
C ASN A 67 12.02 11.33 8.91
N GLN A 68 11.11 10.94 8.02
CA GLN A 68 10.75 11.72 6.85
C GLN A 68 9.99 12.98 7.26
N ALA A 69 9.09 12.89 8.24
CA ALA A 69 8.38 14.04 8.79
C ALA A 69 9.35 15.09 9.32
N ARG A 70 10.41 14.65 10.01
CA ARG A 70 11.46 15.55 10.50
C ARG A 70 12.19 16.23 9.35
N LYS A 71 12.66 15.48 8.36
CA LYS A 71 13.46 16.03 7.24
C LYS A 71 12.64 16.91 6.29
N ALA A 72 11.41 16.49 5.95
CA ALA A 72 10.64 17.12 4.90
C ALA A 72 9.79 18.30 5.40
N ILE A 73 9.41 18.31 6.69
CA ILE A 73 8.51 19.31 7.28
C ILE A 73 9.20 20.08 8.39
N TRP A 74 9.69 19.40 9.43
CA TRP A 74 10.14 20.05 10.66
C TRP A 74 11.44 20.82 10.50
N ASP A 75 12.45 20.22 9.89
CA ASP A 75 13.78 20.83 9.68
C ASP A 75 13.98 21.38 8.27
N ALA A 76 13.03 21.17 7.37
CA ALA A 76 13.14 21.59 5.99
C ALA A 76 13.22 23.12 5.87
N ILE A 77 14.18 23.59 5.08
CA ILE A 77 14.37 25.01 4.74
C ILE A 77 13.76 25.25 3.35
N ASN A 78 12.97 26.31 3.24
CA ASN A 78 12.50 26.80 1.95
C ASN A 78 13.67 27.47 1.21
N PRO A 79 14.12 26.95 0.05
CA PRO A 79 15.29 27.51 -0.64
C PRO A 79 15.07 28.91 -1.21
N HIS A 80 13.81 29.34 -1.36
CA HIS A 80 13.47 30.67 -1.88
C HIS A 80 13.52 31.76 -0.82
N THR A 81 13.27 31.41 0.44
CA THR A 81 13.20 32.37 1.54
C THR A 81 14.32 32.20 2.58
N GLY A 82 15.02 31.04 2.59
CA GLY A 82 16.01 30.69 3.60
C GLY A 82 15.45 30.39 4.99
N LYS A 83 14.12 30.34 5.15
CA LYS A 83 13.43 30.07 6.43
C LYS A 83 13.01 28.60 6.52
N LYS A 84 12.86 28.10 7.76
CA LYS A 84 12.21 26.79 7.96
C LYS A 84 10.74 26.85 7.52
N ARG A 85 10.26 25.82 6.84
CA ARG A 85 8.86 25.72 6.37
C ARG A 85 7.85 25.85 7.50
N ILE A 86 8.15 25.23 8.66
CA ILE A 86 7.30 25.36 9.86
C ILE A 86 7.29 26.78 10.42
N ASP A 87 8.38 27.55 10.27
CA ASP A 87 8.43 28.94 10.76
C ASP A 87 7.70 29.89 9.80
N GLU A 88 7.60 29.57 8.53
CA GLU A 88 6.78 30.29 7.57
C GLU A 88 5.29 30.04 7.79
N ALA A 89 4.90 28.77 7.98
CA ALA A 89 3.49 28.44 8.20
C ALA A 89 3.01 28.79 9.61
N PHE A 90 3.88 28.66 10.60
CA PHE A 90 3.58 28.88 12.03
C PHE A 90 4.63 29.79 12.68
N PRO A 91 4.60 31.10 12.45
CA PRO A 91 5.56 32.03 13.03
C PRO A 91 5.70 31.93 14.55
N ILE A 92 6.91 32.25 15.07
CA ILE A 92 7.24 32.12 16.51
C ILE A 92 6.28 32.95 17.36
N GLU A 93 5.84 34.08 16.85
CA GLU A 93 4.92 35.00 17.54
C GLU A 93 3.56 34.35 17.87
N LEU A 94 3.15 33.34 17.13
CA LEU A 94 1.90 32.60 17.35
C LEU A 94 2.05 31.46 18.34
N ARG A 95 3.31 31.06 18.67
CA ARG A 95 3.59 29.89 19.50
C ARG A 95 3.63 30.27 20.98
N ASP A 96 3.09 29.38 21.81
CA ASP A 96 3.33 29.38 23.26
C ASP A 96 4.60 28.60 23.53
N SER A 97 4.72 27.37 22.96
CA SER A 97 5.91 26.53 23.09
C SER A 97 6.17 25.67 21.86
N THR A 98 7.44 25.25 21.71
CA THR A 98 7.88 24.34 20.63
C THR A 98 8.70 23.19 21.25
N ARG A 99 8.26 21.95 21.00
CA ARG A 99 8.91 20.73 21.46
C ARG A 99 9.56 20.04 20.27
N ASN A 100 10.85 20.27 20.11
CA ASN A 100 11.61 19.78 18.93
C ASN A 100 11.66 18.25 18.85
N ASP A 101 11.78 17.56 19.98
CA ASP A 101 11.88 16.10 20.01
C ASP A 101 10.59 15.43 19.56
N GLU A 102 9.45 16.01 19.94
CA GLU A 102 8.10 15.53 19.56
C GLU A 102 7.64 16.11 18.21
N MET A 103 8.39 17.01 17.59
CA MET A 103 7.96 17.81 16.43
C MET A 103 6.60 18.47 16.64
N LYS A 104 6.38 19.08 17.83
CA LYS A 104 5.11 19.63 18.26
C LYS A 104 5.22 21.11 18.56
N ILE A 105 4.23 21.86 18.07
CA ILE A 105 4.04 23.29 18.39
C ILE A 105 2.74 23.39 19.17
N ILE A 106 2.76 24.15 20.28
CA ILE A 106 1.57 24.57 21.00
C ILE A 106 1.38 26.06 20.70
N PHE A 107 0.19 26.44 20.27
CA PHE A 107 -0.13 27.82 19.95
C PHE A 107 -0.71 28.57 21.15
N LYS A 108 -0.58 29.91 21.18
CA LYS A 108 -1.10 30.79 22.23
C LYS A 108 -2.62 30.68 22.43
N ASN A 109 -3.36 30.23 21.41
CA ASN A 109 -4.79 29.96 21.52
C ASN A 109 -5.15 28.59 22.11
N GLY A 110 -4.17 27.77 22.45
CA GLY A 110 -4.34 26.42 23.00
C GLY A 110 -4.40 25.30 21.95
N SER A 111 -4.43 25.60 20.65
CA SER A 111 -4.31 24.59 19.59
C SER A 111 -2.91 23.99 19.55
N SER A 112 -2.75 22.81 18.92
CA SER A 112 -1.43 22.25 18.67
C SER A 112 -1.30 21.69 17.26
N PHE A 113 -0.09 21.82 16.71
CA PHE A 113 0.37 21.15 15.49
C PHE A 113 1.40 20.08 15.87
N GLN A 114 1.37 18.95 15.20
CA GLN A 114 2.40 17.92 15.37
C GLN A 114 2.68 17.20 14.04
N ALA A 115 3.96 17.06 13.70
CA ALA A 115 4.39 16.20 12.60
C ALA A 115 4.57 14.76 13.13
N VAL A 116 3.97 13.78 12.44
CA VAL A 116 3.92 12.37 12.87
C VAL A 116 4.26 11.42 11.72
N GLY A 117 4.68 10.20 12.04
CA GLY A 117 4.85 9.12 11.08
C GLY A 117 3.63 8.20 11.04
N SER A 118 3.41 7.52 9.91
CA SER A 118 2.41 6.45 9.76
C SER A 118 2.97 5.05 9.99
N ASP A 119 4.27 4.96 10.23
CA ASP A 119 5.04 3.73 10.46
C ASP A 119 4.62 2.99 11.73
N ASP A 120 4.09 3.70 12.74
CA ASP A 120 3.60 3.12 13.98
C ASP A 120 2.18 3.61 14.30
N PRO A 121 1.14 2.97 13.75
CA PRO A 121 -0.25 3.34 14.00
C PRO A 121 -0.66 3.27 15.47
N SER A 122 0.00 2.44 16.29
CA SER A 122 -0.32 2.26 17.70
C SER A 122 -0.04 3.51 18.54
N LYS A 123 0.99 4.26 18.18
CA LYS A 123 1.35 5.53 18.84
C LYS A 123 0.37 6.67 18.53
N LEU A 124 -0.48 6.49 17.53
CA LEU A 124 -1.48 7.47 17.13
C LEU A 124 -2.80 7.32 17.88
N VAL A 125 -3.01 6.21 18.58
CA VAL A 125 -4.21 5.92 19.36
C VAL A 125 -4.22 6.76 20.64
N GLY A 126 -5.39 7.33 20.97
CA GLY A 126 -5.58 8.08 22.23
C GLY A 126 -5.44 9.61 22.12
N SER A 127 -5.03 10.15 20.98
CA SER A 127 -5.06 11.61 20.73
C SER A 127 -6.13 11.93 19.69
N PRO A 128 -7.08 12.84 19.96
CA PRO A 128 -8.18 13.16 19.05
C PRO A 128 -7.83 14.33 18.13
N PRO A 129 -7.13 14.14 16.98
CA PRO A 129 -6.90 15.23 16.05
C PRO A 129 -8.22 15.70 15.41
N ALA A 130 -8.38 17.01 15.23
CA ALA A 130 -9.51 17.57 14.49
C ALA A 130 -9.19 17.79 13.00
N GLY A 131 -7.95 17.63 12.60
CA GLY A 131 -7.53 17.69 11.19
C GLY A 131 -6.23 16.94 10.96
N ILE A 132 -6.14 16.26 9.83
CA ILE A 132 -4.97 15.48 9.45
C ILE A 132 -4.63 15.76 7.99
N VAL A 133 -3.37 16.09 7.74
CA VAL A 133 -2.80 16.04 6.39
C VAL A 133 -2.01 14.75 6.26
N TYR A 134 -2.42 13.86 5.36
CA TYR A 134 -1.69 12.66 4.97
C TYR A 134 -0.79 12.99 3.78
N SER A 135 0.46 13.34 4.05
CA SER A 135 1.43 13.66 3.00
C SER A 135 2.13 12.40 2.51
N GLU A 136 2.35 12.33 1.20
CA GLU A 136 2.84 11.16 0.49
C GLU A 136 1.98 9.91 0.79
N TRP A 137 0.66 10.09 0.71
CA TRP A 137 -0.32 9.05 1.06
C TRP A 137 -0.10 7.72 0.34
N ALA A 138 0.35 7.74 -0.91
CA ALA A 138 0.66 6.52 -1.65
C ALA A 138 1.79 5.66 -1.06
N LEU A 139 2.61 6.24 -0.17
CA LEU A 139 3.70 5.56 0.55
C LEU A 139 3.36 5.28 2.01
N SER A 140 2.27 5.83 2.53
CA SER A 140 1.85 5.67 3.93
C SER A 140 1.16 4.34 4.17
N ASN A 141 1.21 3.84 5.40
CA ASN A 141 0.46 2.66 5.80
C ASN A 141 -1.05 2.95 5.80
N PRO A 142 -1.86 2.28 4.96
CA PRO A 142 -3.30 2.55 4.87
C PRO A 142 -4.09 2.21 6.14
N ALA A 143 -3.55 1.35 7.02
CA ALA A 143 -4.19 1.02 8.30
C ALA A 143 -4.35 2.25 9.19
N THR A 144 -3.44 3.23 9.13
CA THR A 144 -3.54 4.47 9.92
C THR A 144 -4.85 5.21 9.69
N ARG A 145 -5.33 5.24 8.45
CA ARG A 145 -6.62 5.86 8.11
C ARG A 145 -7.79 5.15 8.78
N ALA A 146 -7.75 3.81 8.82
CA ALA A 146 -8.81 3.02 9.44
C ALA A 146 -8.94 3.30 10.95
N TYR A 147 -7.81 3.47 11.64
CA TYR A 147 -7.78 3.82 13.06
C TYR A 147 -8.23 5.25 13.34
N LEU A 148 -7.88 6.21 12.49
CA LEU A 148 -8.14 7.64 12.74
C LEU A 148 -9.50 8.12 12.22
N ARG A 149 -10.10 7.40 11.28
CA ARG A 149 -11.41 7.76 10.69
C ARG A 149 -12.54 7.87 11.71
N PRO A 150 -12.73 6.96 12.68
CA PRO A 150 -13.77 7.11 13.70
C PRO A 150 -13.60 8.37 14.54
N ILE A 151 -12.36 8.75 14.88
CA ILE A 151 -12.04 9.94 15.65
C ILE A 151 -12.42 11.21 14.89
N LEU A 152 -12.04 11.29 13.61
CA LEU A 152 -12.40 12.42 12.76
C LEU A 152 -13.91 12.52 12.52
N MET A 153 -14.59 11.38 12.44
CA MET A 153 -16.05 11.33 12.27
C MET A 153 -16.77 11.83 13.52
N GLU A 154 -16.34 11.39 14.70
CA GLU A 154 -16.92 11.79 16.00
C GLU A 154 -16.76 13.27 16.25
N ASN A 155 -15.56 13.81 16.04
CA ASN A 155 -15.28 15.20 16.34
C ASN A 155 -15.54 16.18 15.18
N GLY A 156 -16.09 15.70 14.05
CA GLY A 156 -16.36 16.51 12.86
C GLY A 156 -15.09 17.05 12.19
N GLY A 157 -13.98 16.33 12.32
CA GLY A 157 -12.68 16.70 11.78
C GLY A 157 -12.59 16.64 10.26
N TRP A 158 -11.45 17.05 9.73
CA TRP A 158 -11.15 17.04 8.29
C TRP A 158 -9.87 16.26 7.98
N GLN A 159 -9.73 15.84 6.71
CA GLN A 159 -8.57 15.15 6.20
C GLN A 159 -8.19 15.65 4.80
N ILE A 160 -6.89 15.83 4.59
CA ILE A 160 -6.30 16.16 3.29
C ILE A 160 -5.32 15.04 2.97
N PHE A 161 -5.48 14.41 1.82
CA PHE A 161 -4.52 13.46 1.28
C PHE A 161 -3.76 14.13 0.14
N ASN A 162 -2.45 14.16 0.23
CA ASN A 162 -1.61 14.65 -0.84
C ASN A 162 -0.57 13.59 -1.24
N THR A 163 -0.38 13.37 -2.51
CA THR A 163 0.58 12.39 -3.02
C THR A 163 0.96 12.64 -4.47
N THR A 164 2.05 12.01 -4.91
CA THR A 164 2.29 11.61 -6.30
C THR A 164 1.93 10.13 -6.45
N PRO A 165 1.50 9.65 -7.63
CA PRO A 165 1.15 8.25 -7.84
C PRO A 165 2.30 7.28 -7.52
N ARG A 166 1.95 6.10 -7.00
CA ARG A 166 2.85 4.97 -6.78
C ARG A 166 2.15 3.67 -7.22
N GLY A 167 1.73 3.64 -8.48
CA GLY A 167 0.89 2.56 -8.98
C GLY A 167 -0.56 2.66 -8.53
N ARG A 168 -1.38 1.67 -8.90
CA ARG A 168 -2.78 1.59 -8.50
C ARG A 168 -2.95 0.94 -7.13
N ASN A 169 -2.37 1.55 -6.12
CA ASN A 169 -2.45 1.12 -4.72
C ASN A 169 -3.64 1.76 -3.98
N HIS A 170 -3.60 1.76 -2.64
CA HIS A 170 -4.62 2.36 -1.78
C HIS A 170 -4.88 3.84 -2.06
N ALA A 171 -3.85 4.62 -2.47
CA ALA A 171 -4.05 6.02 -2.82
C ALA A 171 -4.88 6.19 -4.11
N TYR A 172 -4.70 5.30 -5.09
CA TYR A 172 -5.58 5.25 -6.26
C TYR A 172 -7.02 4.91 -5.86
N THR A 173 -7.19 3.93 -4.98
CA THR A 173 -8.52 3.51 -4.49
C THR A 173 -9.23 4.64 -3.73
N THR A 174 -8.49 5.40 -2.89
CA THR A 174 -9.04 6.55 -2.17
C THR A 174 -9.43 7.68 -3.13
N LEU A 175 -8.60 7.97 -4.12
CA LEU A 175 -8.90 8.97 -5.15
C LEU A 175 -10.19 8.61 -5.92
N GLU A 176 -10.31 7.37 -6.40
CA GLU A 176 -11.49 6.92 -7.14
C GLU A 176 -12.77 6.93 -6.27
N ALA A 177 -12.64 6.63 -4.99
CA ALA A 177 -13.74 6.76 -4.04
C ALA A 177 -14.12 8.24 -3.80
N ALA A 178 -13.13 9.12 -3.68
CA ALA A 178 -13.37 10.56 -3.51
C ALA A 178 -14.04 11.19 -4.74
N LYS A 179 -13.63 10.81 -5.96
CA LYS A 179 -14.28 11.25 -7.21
C LYS A 179 -15.77 10.91 -7.29
N LYS A 180 -16.18 9.81 -6.67
CA LYS A 180 -17.58 9.34 -6.65
C LYS A 180 -18.39 9.95 -5.50
N ASN A 181 -17.75 10.57 -4.53
CA ASN A 181 -18.41 11.17 -3.37
C ASN A 181 -18.65 12.67 -3.60
N PRO A 182 -19.90 13.14 -3.69
CA PRO A 182 -20.19 14.56 -3.91
C PRO A 182 -19.73 15.48 -2.77
N ASP A 183 -19.53 14.93 -1.57
CA ASP A 183 -19.07 15.69 -0.40
C ASP A 183 -17.53 15.72 -0.30
N ALA A 184 -16.81 15.06 -1.21
CA ALA A 184 -15.37 15.05 -1.25
C ALA A 184 -14.84 15.92 -2.40
N PHE A 185 -13.64 16.44 -2.22
CA PHE A 185 -12.87 17.06 -3.28
C PHE A 185 -11.80 16.10 -3.78
N ALA A 186 -11.73 15.90 -5.09
CA ALA A 186 -10.72 15.07 -5.73
C ALA A 186 -10.14 15.78 -6.94
N GLN A 187 -8.82 15.91 -7.00
CA GLN A 187 -8.13 16.57 -8.11
C GLN A 187 -6.83 15.85 -8.45
N VAL A 188 -6.61 15.63 -9.74
CA VAL A 188 -5.33 15.19 -10.30
C VAL A 188 -4.79 16.32 -11.15
N LEU A 189 -3.54 16.74 -10.93
CA LEU A 189 -2.89 17.80 -11.71
C LEU A 189 -1.49 17.33 -12.09
N ASP A 190 -1.23 17.26 -13.39
CA ASP A 190 0.09 17.02 -13.93
C ASP A 190 0.89 18.32 -14.12
N ALA A 191 2.17 18.19 -14.44
CA ALA A 191 3.07 19.34 -14.56
C ALA A 191 2.76 20.24 -15.75
N THR A 192 2.02 19.76 -16.75
CA THR A 192 1.64 20.56 -17.92
C THR A 192 0.48 21.49 -17.61
N GLU A 193 -0.34 21.17 -16.61
CA GLU A 193 -1.52 21.93 -16.22
C GLU A 193 -1.19 23.07 -15.24
N THR A 194 -0.11 22.93 -14.47
CA THR A 194 0.18 23.88 -13.37
C THR A 194 1.05 25.07 -13.76
N GLY A 195 1.77 24.96 -14.88
CA GLY A 195 2.72 25.99 -15.33
C GLY A 195 3.93 26.18 -14.40
N VAL A 196 4.18 25.25 -13.44
CA VAL A 196 5.36 25.28 -12.57
C VAL A 196 6.63 25.08 -13.36
N PHE A 197 6.57 24.28 -14.42
CA PHE A 197 7.66 24.01 -15.33
C PHE A 197 7.29 24.45 -16.75
N THR A 198 8.25 24.99 -17.47
CA THR A 198 8.10 25.21 -18.91
C THR A 198 8.17 23.88 -19.67
N ARG A 199 7.60 23.83 -20.86
CA ARG A 199 7.68 22.64 -21.71
C ARG A 199 9.12 22.19 -21.96
N GLY A 200 10.04 23.13 -22.23
CA GLY A 200 11.44 22.82 -22.45
C GLY A 200 12.12 22.22 -21.20
N GLN A 201 11.76 22.67 -19.98
CA GLN A 201 12.24 22.07 -18.74
C GLN A 201 11.75 20.63 -18.58
N LEU A 202 10.49 20.36 -18.89
CA LEU A 202 9.92 19.00 -18.82
C LEU A 202 10.55 18.07 -19.87
N GLU A 203 10.79 18.55 -21.07
CA GLU A 203 11.50 17.78 -22.12
C GLU A 203 12.94 17.46 -21.71
N THR A 204 13.68 18.43 -21.17
CA THR A 204 15.03 18.23 -20.67
C THR A 204 15.05 17.23 -19.51
N GLU A 205 14.11 17.35 -18.60
CA GLU A 205 14.03 16.46 -17.44
C GLU A 205 13.67 15.03 -17.86
N LEU A 206 12.79 14.84 -18.84
CA LEU A 206 12.50 13.53 -19.42
C LEU A 206 13.78 12.88 -19.99
N GLN A 207 14.60 13.64 -20.74
CA GLN A 207 15.86 13.12 -21.27
C GLN A 207 16.85 12.76 -20.16
N ASN A 208 16.90 13.54 -19.07
CA ASN A 208 17.70 13.22 -17.89
C ASN A 208 17.25 11.90 -17.25
N TYR A 209 15.93 11.70 -17.08
CA TYR A 209 15.39 10.45 -16.54
C TYR A 209 15.71 9.25 -17.43
N ILE A 210 15.62 9.42 -18.76
CA ILE A 210 15.99 8.37 -19.73
C ILE A 210 17.49 8.06 -19.65
N ALA A 211 18.33 9.08 -19.58
CA ALA A 211 19.78 8.90 -19.47
C ALA A 211 20.18 8.21 -18.15
N ASP A 212 19.53 8.58 -17.05
CA ASP A 212 19.84 8.03 -15.73
C ASP A 212 19.32 6.61 -15.53
N PHE A 213 18.16 6.26 -16.10
CA PHE A 213 17.41 5.04 -15.77
C PHE A 213 17.12 4.13 -16.97
N GLY A 214 17.47 4.52 -18.19
CA GLY A 214 17.12 3.85 -19.44
C GLY A 214 15.74 4.28 -19.98
N GLU A 215 15.47 3.99 -21.27
CA GLU A 215 14.30 4.51 -22.00
C GLU A 215 12.99 4.16 -21.30
N ASP A 216 12.73 2.87 -21.06
CA ASP A 216 11.43 2.42 -20.52
C ASP A 216 11.22 2.87 -19.07
N TYR A 217 12.22 2.68 -18.20
CA TYR A 217 12.10 3.02 -16.79
C TYR A 217 12.16 4.53 -16.56
N GLY A 218 13.07 5.22 -17.24
CA GLY A 218 13.19 6.68 -17.14
C GLY A 218 11.90 7.38 -17.56
N ARG A 219 11.33 6.99 -18.70
CA ARG A 219 10.05 7.51 -19.18
C ARG A 219 8.91 7.25 -18.20
N SER A 220 8.80 6.00 -17.74
CA SER A 220 7.78 5.58 -16.79
C SER A 220 7.87 6.35 -15.47
N LYS A 221 9.08 6.53 -14.94
CA LYS A 221 9.31 7.29 -13.70
C LYS A 221 9.01 8.79 -13.87
N PHE A 222 9.35 9.36 -15.02
CA PHE A 222 8.99 10.73 -15.37
C PHE A 222 7.45 10.89 -15.43
N GLU A 223 6.76 9.99 -16.12
CA GLU A 223 5.29 10.00 -16.22
C GLU A 223 4.63 9.90 -14.83
N GLN A 224 5.19 9.08 -13.94
CA GLN A 224 4.72 8.98 -12.57
C GLN A 224 4.89 10.28 -11.79
N GLU A 225 6.08 10.88 -11.82
CA GLU A 225 6.44 12.04 -10.98
C GLU A 225 5.90 13.36 -11.51
N TYR A 226 5.82 13.52 -12.85
CA TYR A 226 5.43 14.77 -13.50
C TYR A 226 4.07 14.72 -14.16
N LEU A 227 3.67 13.58 -14.75
CA LEU A 227 2.38 13.44 -15.43
C LEU A 227 1.32 12.72 -14.61
N CYS A 228 1.60 12.44 -13.35
CA CYS A 228 0.68 11.79 -12.40
C CYS A 228 0.09 10.47 -12.88
N SER A 229 0.87 9.70 -13.67
CA SER A 229 0.44 8.40 -14.18
C SER A 229 0.45 7.34 -13.08
N PHE A 230 -0.69 6.67 -12.89
CA PHE A 230 -0.79 5.51 -12.00
C PHE A 230 -0.36 4.21 -12.68
N ASP A 231 -0.29 4.17 -13.99
CA ASP A 231 0.07 2.97 -14.76
C ASP A 231 1.58 2.83 -14.98
N ALA A 232 2.30 3.95 -14.92
CA ALA A 232 3.75 4.02 -15.11
C ALA A 232 4.56 3.35 -13.97
N ALA A 233 3.99 3.17 -12.79
CA ALA A 233 4.72 2.81 -11.57
C ALA A 233 5.05 1.31 -11.40
N ASN A 234 4.85 0.48 -12.42
CA ASN A 234 4.97 -0.98 -12.27
C ASN A 234 6.38 -1.57 -12.47
N LEU A 235 7.37 -0.75 -12.76
CA LEU A 235 8.75 -1.19 -12.85
C LEU A 235 9.32 -1.36 -11.44
N GLY A 236 9.70 -2.59 -11.11
CA GLY A 236 10.14 -2.97 -9.76
C GLY A 236 9.06 -3.59 -8.88
N ALA A 237 7.78 -3.44 -9.18
CA ALA A 237 6.72 -4.13 -8.47
C ALA A 237 6.78 -5.64 -8.71
N ILE A 238 6.65 -6.41 -7.63
CA ILE A 238 6.83 -7.87 -7.65
C ILE A 238 5.59 -8.57 -8.21
N LEU A 239 4.38 -8.17 -7.75
CA LEU A 239 3.11 -8.82 -8.10
C LEU A 239 2.04 -7.87 -8.67
N ALA A 240 2.26 -6.55 -8.71
CA ALA A 240 1.23 -5.58 -9.11
C ALA A 240 0.59 -5.89 -10.47
N ARG A 241 1.39 -6.28 -11.47
CA ARG A 241 0.89 -6.66 -12.80
C ARG A 241 -0.04 -7.88 -12.73
N GLN A 242 0.35 -8.90 -11.97
CA GLN A 242 -0.44 -10.13 -11.79
C GLN A 242 -1.75 -9.84 -11.06
N ILE A 243 -1.74 -9.00 -10.03
CA ILE A 243 -2.94 -8.55 -9.32
C ILE A 243 -3.88 -7.82 -10.28
N THR A 244 -3.37 -6.89 -11.09
CA THR A 244 -4.18 -6.20 -12.12
C THR A 244 -4.81 -7.19 -13.13
N ILE A 245 -4.08 -8.23 -13.53
CA ILE A 245 -4.63 -9.29 -14.39
C ILE A 245 -5.74 -10.07 -13.67
N SER A 246 -5.56 -10.39 -12.39
CA SER A 246 -6.57 -11.08 -11.58
C SER A 246 -7.84 -10.24 -11.42
N GLU A 247 -7.74 -8.93 -11.24
CA GLU A 247 -8.88 -8.00 -11.22
C GLU A 247 -9.66 -8.02 -12.53
N ARG A 248 -8.95 -7.88 -13.66
CA ARG A 248 -9.58 -7.89 -14.99
C ARG A 248 -10.27 -9.22 -15.31
N LYS A 249 -9.80 -10.32 -14.74
CA LYS A 249 -10.41 -11.66 -14.87
C LYS A 249 -11.55 -11.91 -13.89
N GLY A 250 -11.88 -10.97 -13.00
CA GLY A 250 -12.92 -11.15 -11.99
C GLY A 250 -12.53 -12.14 -10.89
N LEU A 251 -11.23 -12.33 -10.64
CA LEU A 251 -10.72 -13.22 -9.58
C LEU A 251 -10.65 -12.52 -8.21
N ILE A 252 -10.93 -11.22 -8.16
CA ILE A 252 -10.99 -10.40 -6.94
C ILE A 252 -12.42 -9.87 -6.85
N THR A 253 -13.25 -10.50 -6.02
CA THR A 253 -14.68 -10.20 -5.90
C THR A 253 -15.21 -10.61 -4.53
N ASP A 254 -16.29 -9.97 -4.06
CA ASP A 254 -16.91 -10.32 -2.78
C ASP A 254 -17.70 -11.66 -2.83
N GLU A 255 -17.89 -12.22 -4.03
CA GLU A 255 -18.50 -13.55 -4.19
C GLU A 255 -17.61 -14.70 -3.70
N ILE A 256 -16.34 -14.41 -3.37
CA ILE A 256 -15.41 -15.40 -2.84
C ILE A 256 -15.62 -15.51 -1.34
N GLU A 257 -16.41 -16.49 -0.94
CA GLU A 257 -16.72 -16.79 0.44
C GLU A 257 -16.17 -18.15 0.87
N PHE A 258 -16.23 -18.42 2.18
CA PHE A 258 -15.89 -19.71 2.75
C PHE A 258 -16.88 -20.77 2.26
N ASP A 259 -16.36 -21.87 1.73
CA ASP A 259 -17.15 -23.05 1.35
C ASP A 259 -17.23 -24.06 2.51
N PRO A 260 -18.42 -24.23 3.15
CA PRO A 260 -18.60 -25.22 4.23
C PRO A 260 -18.39 -26.68 3.80
N HIS A 261 -18.50 -26.96 2.52
CA HIS A 261 -18.29 -28.31 1.95
C HIS A 261 -16.88 -28.52 1.40
N GLY A 262 -16.09 -27.44 1.34
CA GLY A 262 -14.74 -27.43 0.82
C GLY A 262 -13.70 -28.05 1.74
N GLN A 263 -12.44 -27.75 1.44
CA GLN A 263 -11.30 -28.17 2.26
C GLN A 263 -11.12 -27.26 3.47
N PRO A 264 -10.44 -27.73 4.53
CA PRO A 264 -10.06 -26.90 5.67
C PRO A 264 -9.18 -25.71 5.27
N ILE A 265 -9.31 -24.62 6.02
CA ILE A 265 -8.55 -23.39 5.82
C ILE A 265 -7.08 -23.62 6.19
N GLN A 266 -6.20 -23.23 5.31
CA GLN A 266 -4.77 -23.10 5.59
C GLN A 266 -4.49 -21.63 5.91
N ILE A 267 -3.62 -21.37 6.87
CA ILE A 267 -3.24 -19.99 7.20
C ILE A 267 -1.74 -19.85 7.00
N SER A 268 -1.31 -18.87 6.21
CA SER A 268 0.11 -18.48 6.11
C SER A 268 0.34 -17.15 6.79
N ALA A 269 1.48 -17.01 7.43
CA ALA A 269 1.81 -15.85 8.24
C ALA A 269 3.21 -15.30 7.92
N ASP A 270 3.36 -13.99 8.10
CA ASP A 270 4.63 -13.35 8.41
C ASP A 270 4.55 -12.78 9.83
N LEU A 271 5.57 -13.08 10.66
CA LEU A 271 5.58 -12.70 12.07
C LEU A 271 6.50 -11.50 12.31
N GLY A 272 5.94 -10.31 12.36
CA GLY A 272 6.67 -9.12 12.80
C GLY A 272 6.74 -9.04 14.33
N ARG A 273 7.94 -9.00 14.92
CA ARG A 273 8.11 -8.83 16.39
C ARG A 273 8.02 -7.38 16.85
N ARG A 274 8.48 -6.44 16.02
CA ARG A 274 8.41 -4.99 16.21
C ARG A 274 7.74 -4.31 15.03
N ASP A 275 7.24 -5.10 14.08
CA ASP A 275 6.62 -4.73 12.84
C ASP A 275 5.23 -5.35 12.74
N THR A 276 4.59 -5.22 11.60
CA THR A 276 3.26 -5.78 11.33
C THR A 276 3.37 -7.28 11.10
N ALA A 277 2.59 -8.06 11.83
CA ALA A 277 2.33 -9.47 11.48
C ALA A 277 1.15 -9.56 10.52
N THR A 278 1.21 -10.49 9.56
CA THR A 278 0.18 -10.68 8.54
C THR A 278 -0.28 -12.12 8.45
N TRP A 279 -1.57 -12.32 8.15
CA TRP A 279 -2.23 -13.62 8.16
C TRP A 279 -3.16 -13.75 6.96
N TRP A 280 -2.87 -14.72 6.06
CA TRP A 280 -3.66 -15.01 4.88
C TRP A 280 -4.43 -16.33 5.07
N PHE A 281 -5.75 -16.31 4.82
CA PHE A 281 -6.65 -17.46 5.02
C PHE A 281 -6.97 -18.10 3.67
N TRP A 282 -6.39 -19.24 3.41
CA TRP A 282 -6.47 -19.99 2.16
C TRP A 282 -7.43 -21.14 2.28
N GLN A 283 -8.41 -21.24 1.39
CA GLN A 283 -9.22 -22.44 1.25
C GLN A 283 -8.92 -23.10 -0.10
N PRO A 284 -8.33 -24.32 -0.14
CA PRO A 284 -8.14 -25.04 -1.38
C PRO A 284 -9.47 -25.37 -2.04
N CYS A 285 -9.56 -25.17 -3.35
CA CYS A 285 -10.75 -25.46 -4.15
C CYS A 285 -10.36 -26.16 -5.48
N ILE A 286 -11.36 -26.60 -6.22
CA ILE A 286 -11.12 -27.24 -7.53
C ILE A 286 -10.46 -26.22 -8.47
N GLY A 287 -9.29 -26.55 -8.96
CA GLY A 287 -8.53 -25.74 -9.91
C GLY A 287 -7.73 -24.58 -9.31
N GLY A 288 -7.75 -24.39 -7.98
CA GLY A 288 -6.98 -23.31 -7.35
C GLY A 288 -7.23 -23.11 -5.86
N TYR A 289 -7.23 -21.87 -5.44
CA TYR A 289 -7.31 -21.47 -4.04
C TYR A 289 -8.19 -20.23 -3.89
N ASN A 290 -9.03 -20.23 -2.87
CA ASN A 290 -9.77 -19.06 -2.45
C ASN A 290 -9.09 -18.44 -1.22
N ILE A 291 -8.69 -17.18 -1.29
CA ILE A 291 -8.32 -16.41 -0.10
C ILE A 291 -9.57 -15.70 0.38
N ILE A 292 -10.11 -16.23 1.46
CA ILE A 292 -11.41 -15.85 2.00
C ILE A 292 -11.33 -14.71 3.03
N ASP A 293 -10.15 -14.58 3.64
CA ASP A 293 -9.94 -13.58 4.69
C ASP A 293 -8.45 -13.21 4.80
N TYR A 294 -8.20 -12.08 5.44
CA TYR A 294 -6.89 -11.55 5.74
C TYR A 294 -6.93 -10.81 7.07
N ASP A 295 -5.86 -10.91 7.84
CA ASP A 295 -5.70 -10.12 9.05
C ASP A 295 -4.27 -9.60 9.18
N SER A 296 -4.11 -8.45 9.80
CA SER A 296 -2.80 -7.87 10.12
C SER A 296 -2.86 -7.05 11.39
N GLY A 297 -1.71 -6.89 12.03
CA GLY A 297 -1.62 -6.06 13.22
C GLY A 297 -0.18 -5.80 13.62
N PHE A 298 0.03 -4.65 14.25
CA PHE A 298 1.33 -4.18 14.73
C PHE A 298 1.43 -4.38 16.24
N GLY A 299 2.59 -4.86 16.72
CA GLY A 299 2.88 -4.93 18.15
C GLY A 299 2.05 -5.94 18.94
N ILE A 300 1.36 -6.86 18.28
CA ILE A 300 0.52 -7.90 18.88
C ILE A 300 1.41 -9.10 19.19
N ASP A 301 1.34 -9.60 20.43
CA ASP A 301 2.10 -10.77 20.84
C ASP A 301 1.48 -12.09 20.35
N ALA A 302 2.23 -13.19 20.50
CA ALA A 302 1.79 -14.49 20.00
C ALA A 302 0.55 -15.04 20.71
N GLU A 303 0.35 -14.74 22.00
CA GLU A 303 -0.82 -15.17 22.76
C GLU A 303 -2.08 -14.44 22.32
N GLU A 304 -2.00 -13.12 22.20
CA GLU A 304 -3.09 -12.29 21.69
C GLU A 304 -3.45 -12.66 20.22
N TRP A 305 -2.44 -12.99 19.38
CA TRP A 305 -2.70 -13.51 18.04
C TRP A 305 -3.45 -14.84 18.07
N CYS A 306 -3.11 -15.76 18.97
CA CYS A 306 -3.85 -17.02 19.11
C CYS A 306 -5.32 -16.78 19.45
N GLU A 307 -5.62 -15.86 20.36
CA GLU A 307 -6.99 -15.48 20.74
C GLU A 307 -7.74 -14.86 19.54
N ARG A 308 -7.09 -13.92 18.86
CA ARG A 308 -7.65 -13.22 17.70
C ARG A 308 -7.96 -14.16 16.54
N LEU A 309 -7.04 -15.08 16.24
CA LEU A 309 -7.24 -16.10 15.20
C LEU A 309 -8.34 -17.09 15.58
N ASN A 310 -8.41 -17.55 16.82
CA ASN A 310 -9.49 -18.42 17.31
C ASN A 310 -10.85 -17.74 17.15
N LYS A 311 -10.96 -16.48 17.58
CA LYS A 311 -12.18 -15.68 17.41
C LYS A 311 -12.55 -15.54 15.92
N ARG A 312 -11.58 -15.34 15.04
CA ARG A 312 -11.81 -15.19 13.61
C ARG A 312 -12.23 -16.52 12.98
N LEU A 313 -11.56 -17.61 13.31
CA LEU A 313 -11.88 -18.96 12.87
C LEU A 313 -13.25 -19.46 13.34
N SER A 314 -13.75 -18.98 14.48
CA SER A 314 -15.08 -19.39 14.98
C SER A 314 -16.23 -19.03 14.04
N LYS A 315 -16.01 -18.12 13.09
CA LYS A 315 -16.98 -17.75 12.04
C LYS A 315 -17.14 -18.85 11.00
N TYR A 316 -16.14 -19.71 10.83
CA TYR A 316 -16.07 -20.72 9.78
C TYR A 316 -16.36 -22.10 10.34
N LYS A 317 -17.31 -22.83 9.73
CA LYS A 317 -17.69 -24.17 10.14
C LYS A 317 -17.83 -25.06 8.91
N LEU A 318 -17.07 -26.13 8.86
CA LEU A 318 -17.27 -27.14 7.83
C LEU A 318 -18.53 -27.96 8.08
N ALA A 319 -19.16 -28.42 7.01
CA ALA A 319 -20.25 -29.36 7.08
C ALA A 319 -19.83 -30.61 7.86
N ASN A 320 -20.77 -31.26 8.55
CA ASN A 320 -20.56 -32.40 9.44
C ASN A 320 -19.68 -32.11 10.66
N SER A 321 -19.70 -30.87 11.16
CA SER A 321 -19.02 -30.45 12.41
C SER A 321 -17.49 -30.69 12.40
N ARG A 322 -16.87 -30.80 11.22
CA ARG A 322 -15.40 -30.86 11.12
C ARG A 322 -14.82 -29.48 11.44
N ASP A 323 -13.62 -29.50 12.02
CA ASP A 323 -12.84 -28.30 12.28
C ASP A 323 -12.50 -27.58 10.97
N ALA A 324 -12.83 -26.28 10.91
CA ALA A 324 -12.54 -25.47 9.74
C ALA A 324 -11.04 -25.19 9.54
N LEU A 325 -10.25 -25.23 10.61
CA LEU A 325 -8.80 -25.02 10.54
C LEU A 325 -8.10 -26.28 10.03
N GLY A 326 -7.34 -26.13 8.96
CA GLY A 326 -6.34 -27.09 8.49
C GLY A 326 -5.03 -26.93 9.26
N VAL A 327 -4.10 -26.15 8.69
CA VAL A 327 -2.79 -25.90 9.30
C VAL A 327 -2.49 -24.38 9.28
N ILE A 328 -1.88 -23.90 10.36
CA ILE A 328 -1.25 -22.58 10.47
C ILE A 328 0.23 -22.75 10.14
N TRP A 329 0.68 -22.12 9.08
CA TRP A 329 2.05 -22.13 8.59
C TRP A 329 2.77 -20.88 9.08
N LEU A 330 3.68 -21.05 10.02
CA LEU A 330 4.49 -20.00 10.59
C LEU A 330 5.83 -19.89 9.84
N PRO A 331 6.44 -18.71 9.74
CA PRO A 331 7.76 -18.57 9.17
C PRO A 331 8.81 -19.26 10.05
N HIS A 332 9.97 -19.57 9.48
CA HIS A 332 11.03 -20.34 10.13
C HIS A 332 11.59 -19.67 11.39
N ASP A 333 11.55 -18.34 11.49
CA ASP A 333 12.00 -17.57 12.65
C ASP A 333 11.04 -17.65 13.86
N ALA A 334 9.84 -18.20 13.68
CA ALA A 334 8.91 -18.51 14.78
C ALA A 334 9.51 -19.45 15.84
N ARG A 335 10.55 -20.22 15.49
CA ARG A 335 11.31 -21.09 16.39
C ARG A 335 12.25 -20.31 17.33
N THR A 336 12.58 -19.07 16.99
CA THR A 336 13.61 -18.31 17.70
C THR A 336 13.05 -17.78 19.00
N LYS A 337 13.70 -18.10 20.12
CA LYS A 337 13.41 -17.51 21.44
C LYS A 337 14.14 -16.18 21.60
N THR A 338 13.46 -15.15 22.08
CA THR A 338 14.13 -13.95 22.58
C THR A 338 14.71 -14.23 23.97
N PHE A 339 15.75 -13.48 24.35
CA PHE A 339 16.37 -13.61 25.68
C PHE A 339 15.39 -13.46 26.84
N SER A 340 14.33 -12.68 26.66
CA SER A 340 13.31 -12.42 27.66
C SER A 340 12.06 -13.33 27.57
N ALA A 341 11.90 -14.11 26.48
CA ALA A 341 10.70 -14.93 26.27
C ALA A 341 10.90 -16.35 26.82
N LYS A 342 9.94 -16.82 27.64
CA LYS A 342 9.91 -18.18 28.15
C LYS A 342 9.66 -19.21 27.04
N GLU A 343 8.81 -18.88 26.11
CA GLU A 343 8.40 -19.73 24.97
C GLU A 343 8.66 -19.01 23.64
N SER A 344 8.92 -19.77 22.58
CA SER A 344 8.96 -19.26 21.20
C SER A 344 7.54 -19.10 20.64
N ALA A 345 7.37 -18.32 19.57
CA ALA A 345 6.06 -18.16 18.94
C ALA A 345 5.45 -19.52 18.57
N ILE A 346 6.23 -20.44 17.97
CA ILE A 346 5.73 -21.76 17.62
C ILE A 346 5.25 -22.55 18.83
N GLU A 347 5.94 -22.50 19.97
CA GLU A 347 5.52 -23.21 21.20
C GLU A 347 4.16 -22.70 21.71
N ILE A 348 3.92 -21.39 21.64
CA ILE A 348 2.65 -20.76 22.00
C ILE A 348 1.53 -21.24 21.06
N PHE A 349 1.78 -21.20 19.74
CA PHE A 349 0.80 -21.65 18.75
C PHE A 349 0.51 -23.16 18.85
N LEU A 350 1.53 -24.00 19.08
CA LEU A 350 1.34 -25.43 19.30
C LEU A 350 0.49 -25.74 20.55
N ARG A 351 0.65 -24.95 21.61
CA ARG A 351 -0.18 -25.05 22.81
C ARG A 351 -1.63 -24.63 22.54
N ALA A 352 -1.84 -23.57 21.75
CA ALA A 352 -3.18 -23.03 21.50
C ALA A 352 -3.98 -23.87 20.50
N PHE A 353 -3.35 -24.38 19.42
CA PHE A 353 -4.03 -25.05 18.32
C PHE A 353 -3.73 -26.56 18.22
N GLY A 354 -2.69 -27.05 18.87
CA GLY A 354 -2.26 -28.44 18.86
C GLY A 354 -1.27 -28.77 17.73
N GLN A 355 -0.48 -29.84 17.95
CA GLN A 355 0.65 -30.22 17.08
C GLN A 355 0.27 -30.50 15.63
N LYS A 356 -0.95 -30.97 15.35
CA LYS A 356 -1.42 -31.28 13.99
C LYS A 356 -1.90 -30.05 13.22
N LYS A 357 -2.02 -28.91 13.88
CA LYS A 357 -2.60 -27.70 13.34
C LYS A 357 -1.58 -26.57 13.14
N VAL A 358 -0.34 -26.75 13.50
CA VAL A 358 0.72 -25.74 13.37
C VAL A 358 1.96 -26.39 12.78
N ASP A 359 2.51 -25.76 11.75
CA ASP A 359 3.76 -26.21 11.12
C ASP A 359 4.59 -24.98 10.69
N ILE A 360 5.84 -25.23 10.31
CA ILE A 360 6.78 -24.21 9.84
C ILE A 360 6.91 -24.29 8.33
N THR A 361 6.88 -23.13 7.67
CA THR A 361 7.14 -23.03 6.24
C THR A 361 8.54 -23.53 5.90
N PRO A 362 8.73 -24.32 4.84
CA PRO A 362 10.05 -24.74 4.37
C PRO A 362 10.94 -23.53 4.11
N MET A 363 12.21 -23.66 4.49
CA MET A 363 13.20 -22.59 4.27
C MET A 363 13.62 -22.59 2.81
N THR A 364 13.35 -21.51 2.09
CA THR A 364 13.74 -21.29 0.70
C THR A 364 14.26 -19.89 0.49
N SER A 365 14.87 -19.63 -0.66
CA SER A 365 15.30 -18.28 -1.00
C SER A 365 14.11 -17.34 -1.23
N ILE A 366 14.31 -16.04 -1.04
CA ILE A 366 13.30 -15.01 -1.34
C ILE A 366 12.89 -15.10 -2.82
N ALA A 367 13.84 -15.35 -3.72
CA ALA A 367 13.57 -15.48 -5.14
C ALA A 367 12.66 -16.67 -5.44
N ASP A 368 12.85 -17.82 -4.77
CA ASP A 368 11.99 -19.00 -4.93
C ASP A 368 10.57 -18.74 -4.43
N ARG A 369 10.42 -18.04 -3.29
CA ARG A 369 9.11 -17.63 -2.76
C ARG A 369 8.37 -16.70 -3.71
N ILE A 370 9.07 -15.72 -4.27
CA ILE A 370 8.51 -14.80 -5.28
C ILE A 370 8.08 -15.58 -6.53
N ASN A 371 8.90 -16.51 -6.98
CA ASN A 371 8.54 -17.35 -8.13
C ASN A 371 7.32 -18.25 -7.83
N ALA A 372 7.24 -18.84 -6.63
CA ALA A 372 6.06 -19.57 -6.18
C ALA A 372 4.80 -18.68 -6.22
N ALA A 373 4.91 -17.44 -5.73
CA ALA A 373 3.82 -16.47 -5.77
C ALA A 373 3.36 -16.19 -7.21
N ARG A 374 4.28 -15.98 -8.13
CA ARG A 374 3.96 -15.75 -9.55
C ARG A 374 3.29 -16.95 -10.24
N VAL A 375 3.65 -18.16 -9.87
CA VAL A 375 3.07 -19.41 -10.41
C VAL A 375 1.69 -19.68 -9.81
N VAL A 376 1.50 -19.44 -8.53
CA VAL A 376 0.26 -19.77 -7.81
C VAL A 376 -0.82 -18.69 -8.00
N LEU A 377 -0.46 -17.42 -7.99
CA LEU A 377 -1.39 -16.27 -8.07
C LEU A 377 -2.41 -16.33 -9.22
N PRO A 378 -2.09 -16.78 -10.45
CA PRO A 378 -3.08 -16.90 -11.51
C PRO A 378 -4.25 -17.87 -11.22
N ARG A 379 -4.11 -18.73 -10.20
CA ARG A 379 -5.13 -19.69 -9.74
C ARG A 379 -5.74 -19.29 -8.39
N VAL A 380 -5.42 -18.11 -7.90
CA VAL A 380 -5.93 -17.58 -6.63
C VAL A 380 -7.08 -16.63 -6.88
N LYS A 381 -8.15 -16.83 -6.13
CA LYS A 381 -9.28 -15.91 -6.06
C LYS A 381 -9.29 -15.26 -4.68
N PHE A 382 -9.67 -13.98 -4.60
CA PHE A 382 -9.67 -13.22 -3.36
C PHE A 382 -11.05 -12.67 -3.05
N ASN A 383 -11.45 -12.74 -1.78
CA ASN A 383 -12.54 -11.89 -1.31
C ASN A 383 -12.08 -10.42 -1.31
N ALA A 384 -12.77 -9.58 -2.07
CA ALA A 384 -12.33 -8.21 -2.32
C ALA A 384 -12.34 -7.34 -1.05
N THR A 385 -13.38 -7.46 -0.23
CA THR A 385 -13.55 -6.68 0.99
C THR A 385 -12.65 -7.18 2.12
N ASN A 386 -12.67 -8.48 2.40
CA ASN A 386 -11.91 -9.04 3.53
C ASN A 386 -10.39 -8.96 3.30
N CYS A 387 -9.92 -9.07 2.05
CA CYS A 387 -8.50 -9.07 1.71
C CYS A 387 -7.98 -7.71 1.25
N LYS A 388 -8.79 -6.65 1.33
CA LYS A 388 -8.44 -5.34 0.76
C LYS A 388 -7.07 -4.84 1.20
N ILE A 389 -6.77 -4.86 2.50
CA ILE A 389 -5.51 -4.34 3.05
C ILE A 389 -4.33 -5.14 2.51
N GLY A 390 -4.41 -6.47 2.57
CA GLY A 390 -3.35 -7.34 2.04
C GLY A 390 -3.16 -7.20 0.52
N LEU A 391 -4.25 -7.04 -0.25
CA LEU A 391 -4.17 -6.78 -1.69
C LEU A 391 -3.48 -5.44 -1.99
N ASP A 392 -3.72 -4.41 -1.19
CA ASP A 392 -3.03 -3.13 -1.32
C ASP A 392 -1.53 -3.28 -1.03
N GLY A 393 -1.15 -4.12 -0.05
CA GLY A 393 0.23 -4.48 0.20
C GLY A 393 0.86 -5.25 -0.98
N LEU A 394 0.19 -6.26 -1.52
CA LEU A 394 0.69 -7.00 -2.68
C LEU A 394 0.90 -6.12 -3.93
N ARG A 395 0.08 -5.09 -4.13
CA ARG A 395 0.27 -4.11 -5.21
C ARG A 395 1.47 -3.23 -4.99
N ALA A 396 1.75 -2.87 -3.73
CA ALA A 396 2.85 -1.99 -3.36
C ALA A 396 4.19 -2.74 -3.21
N TRP A 397 4.16 -4.06 -2.99
CA TRP A 397 5.35 -4.87 -2.78
C TRP A 397 6.30 -4.80 -3.96
N SER A 398 7.51 -4.31 -3.73
CA SER A 398 8.47 -3.97 -4.78
C SER A 398 9.90 -4.33 -4.41
N TYR A 399 10.76 -4.48 -5.41
CA TYR A 399 12.19 -4.63 -5.20
C TYR A 399 12.83 -3.31 -4.74
N ALA A 400 13.83 -3.42 -3.88
CA ALA A 400 14.65 -2.28 -3.51
C ALA A 400 15.41 -1.75 -4.74
N TYR A 401 15.32 -0.44 -4.99
CA TYR A 401 16.07 0.22 -6.05
C TYR A 401 17.40 0.74 -5.50
N ASN A 402 18.48 0.43 -6.18
CA ASN A 402 19.81 0.93 -5.84
C ASN A 402 20.12 2.19 -6.65
N ASP A 403 20.16 3.33 -5.99
CA ASP A 403 20.44 4.62 -6.62
C ASP A 403 21.88 4.76 -7.17
N VAL A 404 22.82 3.96 -6.68
CA VAL A 404 24.22 3.97 -7.13
C VAL A 404 24.39 3.18 -8.42
N THR A 405 23.88 1.93 -8.44
CA THR A 405 23.99 1.05 -9.61
C THR A 405 22.88 1.27 -10.64
N LYS A 406 21.86 2.08 -10.31
CA LYS A 406 20.68 2.35 -11.14
C LYS A 406 19.89 1.09 -11.51
N THR A 407 19.92 0.07 -10.67
CA THR A 407 19.28 -1.22 -10.88
C THR A 407 18.38 -1.60 -9.70
N PHE A 408 17.38 -2.43 -9.97
CA PHE A 408 16.63 -3.08 -8.90
C PHE A 408 17.47 -4.20 -8.28
N GLY A 409 17.46 -4.27 -6.96
CA GLY A 409 18.03 -5.37 -6.21
C GLY A 409 17.28 -6.67 -6.43
N SER A 410 17.85 -7.77 -5.97
CA SER A 410 17.19 -9.09 -5.95
C SER A 410 16.25 -9.26 -4.76
N ASN A 411 16.33 -8.39 -3.77
CA ASN A 411 15.53 -8.45 -2.55
C ASN A 411 14.41 -7.40 -2.58
N PRO A 412 13.22 -7.72 -2.04
CA PRO A 412 12.18 -6.74 -1.80
C PRO A 412 12.65 -5.59 -0.93
N LEU A 413 12.07 -4.42 -1.15
CA LEU A 413 12.20 -3.29 -0.25
C LEU A 413 11.52 -3.64 1.07
N HIS A 414 12.23 -3.44 2.18
CA HIS A 414 11.65 -3.64 3.49
C HIS A 414 10.88 -2.37 3.89
N ASP A 415 9.58 -2.41 3.68
CA ASP A 415 8.62 -1.36 4.02
C ASP A 415 7.32 -1.99 4.55
N TRP A 416 6.28 -1.17 4.75
CA TRP A 416 4.99 -1.65 5.23
C TRP A 416 4.36 -2.76 4.38
N ALA A 417 4.64 -2.79 3.06
CA ALA A 417 4.08 -3.77 2.11
C ALA A 417 4.84 -5.10 2.10
N SER A 418 6.08 -5.12 2.63
CA SER A 418 6.92 -6.31 2.61
C SER A 418 6.31 -7.46 3.42
N HIS A 419 5.68 -7.18 4.55
CA HIS A 419 5.03 -8.19 5.41
C HIS A 419 3.88 -8.90 4.70
N ASP A 420 3.05 -8.13 3.95
CA ASP A 420 1.96 -8.69 3.15
C ASP A 420 2.48 -9.61 2.06
N GLY A 421 3.53 -9.17 1.37
CA GLY A 421 4.21 -9.95 0.32
C GLY A 421 4.87 -11.21 0.87
N ASP A 422 5.55 -11.13 2.00
CA ASP A 422 6.23 -12.26 2.62
C ASP A 422 5.22 -13.30 3.13
N GLY A 423 4.19 -12.90 3.88
CA GLY A 423 3.12 -13.80 4.35
C GLY A 423 2.37 -14.49 3.20
N PHE A 424 2.07 -13.76 2.12
CA PHE A 424 1.48 -14.31 0.90
C PHE A 424 2.41 -15.29 0.20
N SER A 425 3.69 -14.95 0.04
CA SER A 425 4.68 -15.78 -0.65
C SER A 425 4.95 -17.10 0.09
N TYR A 426 4.94 -17.10 1.43
CA TYR A 426 4.97 -18.33 2.23
C TYR A 426 3.77 -19.22 1.94
N GLY A 427 2.55 -18.65 1.88
CA GLY A 427 1.36 -19.40 1.49
C GLY A 427 1.47 -19.99 0.10
N CYS A 428 1.92 -19.21 -0.88
CA CYS A 428 2.13 -19.69 -2.25
C CYS A 428 3.12 -20.85 -2.35
N GLN A 429 4.20 -20.81 -1.57
CA GLN A 429 5.17 -21.90 -1.50
C GLN A 429 4.51 -23.21 -1.03
N ILE A 430 3.72 -23.16 0.05
CA ILE A 430 2.99 -24.30 0.56
C ILE A 430 1.98 -24.83 -0.46
N MET A 431 1.21 -23.93 -1.08
CA MET A 431 0.18 -24.28 -2.05
C MET A 431 0.78 -24.87 -3.34
N GLN A 432 1.96 -24.41 -3.75
CA GLN A 432 2.67 -24.99 -4.88
C GLN A 432 3.14 -26.42 -4.61
N MET A 433 3.64 -26.69 -3.40
CA MET A 433 4.06 -28.03 -2.99
C MET A 433 2.88 -29.02 -2.86
N ALA A 434 1.72 -28.52 -2.43
CA ALA A 434 0.49 -29.30 -2.29
C ALA A 434 -0.27 -29.51 -3.62
N SER A 435 0.09 -28.80 -4.68
CA SER A 435 -0.59 -28.92 -5.98
C SER A 435 -0.26 -30.27 -6.61
N PRO A 436 -1.27 -31.05 -7.06
CA PRO A 436 -0.99 -32.22 -7.88
C PRO A 436 -0.25 -31.76 -9.16
N PRO A 437 0.65 -32.59 -9.71
CA PRO A 437 1.29 -32.24 -10.96
C PRO A 437 0.22 -31.96 -12.03
N PRO A 438 0.48 -31.07 -12.98
CA PRO A 438 -0.45 -30.86 -14.08
C PRO A 438 -0.74 -32.21 -14.77
N PRO A 439 -2.01 -32.43 -15.20
CA PRO A 439 -2.33 -33.69 -15.89
C PRO A 439 -1.37 -33.89 -17.06
N PRO A 440 -0.99 -35.13 -17.35
CA PRO A 440 -0.13 -35.42 -18.48
C PRO A 440 -0.70 -34.82 -19.77
N ILE A 441 0.16 -34.31 -20.62
CA ILE A 441 -0.24 -33.62 -21.88
C ILE A 441 -1.12 -34.53 -22.77
N GLU A 442 -1.12 -35.84 -22.53
CA GLU A 442 -1.98 -36.81 -23.22
C GLU A 442 -3.48 -36.67 -22.96
N GLU A 443 -3.91 -36.16 -21.81
CA GLU A 443 -5.33 -35.90 -21.52
C GLU A 443 -5.90 -34.64 -22.21
N MET A 444 -5.04 -33.79 -22.76
CA MET A 444 -5.47 -32.61 -23.52
C MET A 444 -5.77 -32.90 -25.01
N LYS A 445 -5.51 -34.10 -25.47
CA LYS A 445 -5.74 -34.50 -26.89
C LYS A 445 -7.22 -34.46 -27.33
N GLY A 446 -8.16 -34.42 -26.38
CA GLY A 446 -9.59 -34.35 -26.68
C GLY A 446 -10.15 -32.95 -26.97
N LEU A 447 -9.36 -31.88 -26.80
CA LEU A 447 -9.80 -30.47 -26.96
C LEU A 447 -9.32 -29.79 -28.26
N PHE A 448 -8.48 -30.47 -29.05
CA PHE A 448 -8.01 -29.97 -30.34
C PHE A 448 -8.74 -30.64 -31.50
N VAL A 449 -9.78 -30.01 -32.01
CA VAL A 449 -10.37 -30.33 -33.31
C VAL A 449 -9.49 -29.71 -34.40
N GLY A 450 -8.39 -30.35 -34.74
CA GLY A 450 -7.49 -29.95 -35.80
C GLY A 450 -6.37 -30.99 -35.97
N LYS A 451 -5.89 -31.22 -37.17
CA LYS A 451 -4.83 -32.21 -37.49
C LYS A 451 -3.67 -32.12 -36.49
N THR A 452 -3.50 -33.19 -35.69
CA THR A 452 -2.56 -33.24 -34.56
C THR A 452 -1.13 -33.65 -34.96
N ASP A 453 -0.82 -33.81 -36.23
CA ASP A 453 0.49 -34.25 -36.70
C ASP A 453 1.11 -33.25 -37.73
N VAL A 454 1.24 -32.00 -37.32
CA VAL A 454 2.00 -31.02 -38.11
C VAL A 454 3.37 -30.85 -37.46
N SER A 455 4.42 -31.32 -38.15
CA SER A 455 5.79 -31.09 -37.70
C SER A 455 6.19 -29.62 -37.92
N LEU A 456 7.13 -29.10 -37.10
CA LEU A 456 7.71 -27.77 -37.25
C LEU A 456 8.24 -27.51 -38.70
N ASN A 457 8.67 -28.54 -39.39
CA ASN A 457 9.12 -28.48 -40.78
C ASN A 457 7.97 -28.30 -41.80
N GLU A 458 6.76 -28.76 -41.48
CA GLU A 458 5.57 -28.55 -42.30
C GLU A 458 5.01 -27.16 -42.14
N LEU A 459 4.98 -26.64 -40.91
CA LEU A 459 4.64 -25.22 -40.62
C LEU A 459 5.61 -24.24 -41.30
N TRP A 460 6.88 -24.59 -41.36
CA TRP A 460 7.89 -23.79 -42.07
C TRP A 460 7.78 -23.87 -43.61
N LYS A 461 7.32 -24.96 -44.18
CA LYS A 461 7.03 -25.07 -45.59
C LYS A 461 5.80 -24.25 -46.01
N GLU A 462 4.73 -24.26 -45.22
CA GLU A 462 3.53 -23.43 -45.47
C GLU A 462 3.79 -21.93 -45.38
N THR A 463 4.68 -21.48 -44.51
CA THR A 463 5.08 -20.04 -44.43
C THR A 463 5.91 -19.62 -45.63
N LYS A 464 6.74 -20.48 -46.22
CA LYS A 464 7.51 -20.17 -47.40
C LYS A 464 6.66 -20.12 -48.70
N THR A 465 5.59 -20.89 -48.78
CA THR A 465 4.69 -20.87 -49.97
C THR A 465 3.77 -19.66 -49.95
N LYS A 466 3.47 -19.05 -48.82
CA LYS A 466 2.69 -17.80 -48.75
C LYS A 466 3.47 -16.52 -49.03
N SER A 467 4.81 -16.57 -48.99
CA SER A 467 5.65 -15.40 -49.31
C SER A 467 5.94 -15.20 -50.80
N ASN A 468 5.67 -16.21 -51.63
CA ASN A 468 5.93 -16.13 -53.08
C ASN A 468 4.73 -15.71 -53.93
N ASN A 469 3.59 -15.34 -53.36
CA ASN A 469 2.40 -14.87 -54.06
C ASN A 469 2.05 -13.42 -53.74
N ARG A 470 3.05 -12.53 -53.62
CA ARG A 470 2.85 -11.07 -53.71
C ARG A 470 3.80 -10.52 -54.76
N ILE A 471 3.29 -10.40 -55.95
CA ILE A 471 3.66 -9.39 -56.97
C ILE A 471 2.53 -8.36 -56.97
#